data_e4138f12776a7977ffa5ad272d7fea61
#
_entry.id   e4138f12776a7977ffa5ad272d7fea61
#
_cell.length_a   1.000
_cell.length_b   1.000
_cell.length_c   1.000
_cell.angle_alpha   90.00
_cell.angle_beta   90.00
_cell.angle_gamma   90.00
#
_symmetry.space_group_name_H-M   'P 1'
#
loop_
_entity.id
_entity.type
_entity.pdbx_description
1 polymer ?
#
loop_
_entity_poly.entity_id
_entity_poly.type
_entity_poly.pdbx_seq_one_letter_code
_entity_poly.pdbx_strand_id
1 'polypeptide(L)'
;MSSWGKFKEDQPSKKNWELEEAHEKLTTFCAYQERCTWDVRRKLAEKGIEGEKAEKLIQEMIAGEYVDEERYARSFCRGKFRIKKWGRSRIQRELKMRQVPEKIIKLALTEIDPFEYYDTLLNQTEKKLESTKEADLFKKKYKVSQYLMSKGFEYDLIKEAIEEISKED
;
A
#
# COMPACT_ATOMS: atom_id res chain seq x y z
N MET A 1 9.43 16.19 -49.83
CA MET A 1 9.07 15.00 -49.02
C MET A 1 9.86 15.04 -47.74
N SER A 2 9.22 15.41 -46.65
CA SER A 2 9.87 15.52 -45.34
C SER A 2 9.86 14.16 -44.66
N SER A 3 11.04 13.59 -44.49
CA SER A 3 11.29 12.41 -43.65
C SER A 3 11.22 12.85 -42.20
N TRP A 4 10.11 12.58 -41.53
CA TRP A 4 10.04 12.71 -40.09
C TRP A 4 10.76 11.50 -39.47
N GLY A 5 12.01 11.74 -39.09
CA GLY A 5 12.76 10.79 -38.26
C GLY A 5 12.01 10.58 -36.94
N LYS A 6 11.58 9.35 -36.70
CA LYS A 6 11.08 8.93 -35.38
C LYS A 6 12.22 9.11 -34.39
N PHE A 7 12.15 10.13 -33.56
CA PHE A 7 12.93 10.18 -32.33
C PHE A 7 12.46 8.98 -31.50
N LYS A 8 13.24 7.91 -31.49
CA LYS A 8 13.18 6.95 -30.41
C LYS A 8 13.67 7.74 -29.18
N GLU A 9 12.74 8.07 -28.30
CA GLU A 9 13.12 8.40 -26.93
C GLU A 9 13.93 7.22 -26.41
N ASP A 10 15.23 7.39 -26.26
CA ASP A 10 16.09 6.51 -25.51
C ASP A 10 15.55 6.50 -24.06
N GLN A 11 14.64 5.58 -23.77
CA GLN A 11 14.38 5.24 -22.38
C GLN A 11 15.74 4.82 -21.81
N PRO A 12 16.20 5.43 -20.70
CA PRO A 12 17.45 5.02 -20.09
C PRO A 12 17.39 3.52 -19.87
N SER A 13 18.26 2.78 -20.55
CA SER A 13 18.34 1.34 -20.42
C SER A 13 18.46 1.02 -18.94
N LYS A 14 17.49 0.25 -18.37
CA LYS A 14 17.56 -0.19 -16.99
C LYS A 14 18.85 -0.96 -16.83
N LYS A 15 19.89 -0.28 -16.34
CA LYS A 15 21.20 -0.89 -16.21
C LYS A 15 21.08 -2.07 -15.26
N ASN A 16 21.39 -3.27 -15.75
CA ASN A 16 21.45 -4.48 -14.95
C ASN A 16 22.52 -4.32 -13.85
N TRP A 17 22.30 -4.99 -12.75
CA TRP A 17 23.28 -5.06 -11.68
C TRP A 17 24.21 -6.25 -11.91
N GLU A 18 25.49 -6.03 -11.67
CA GLU A 18 26.41 -7.14 -11.53
C GLU A 18 26.17 -7.84 -10.19
N LEU A 19 26.33 -9.16 -10.17
CA LEU A 19 26.01 -9.97 -8.99
C LEU A 19 26.86 -9.55 -7.77
N GLU A 20 28.12 -9.22 -8.01
CA GLU A 20 29.09 -8.82 -6.98
C GLU A 20 28.72 -7.53 -6.28
N GLU A 21 28.02 -6.62 -6.95
CA GLU A 21 27.59 -5.33 -6.40
C GLU A 21 26.13 -5.33 -5.89
N ALA A 22 25.38 -6.39 -6.18
CA ALA A 22 23.94 -6.45 -5.90
C ALA A 22 23.64 -6.37 -4.40
N HIS A 23 24.44 -7.01 -3.55
CA HIS A 23 24.29 -6.96 -2.09
C HIS A 23 24.34 -5.53 -1.56
N GLU A 24 25.37 -4.77 -1.94
CA GLU A 24 25.55 -3.37 -1.52
C GLU A 24 24.40 -2.48 -2.02
N LYS A 25 23.99 -2.66 -3.27
CA LYS A 25 22.87 -1.91 -3.85
C LYS A 25 21.54 -2.24 -3.17
N LEU A 26 21.33 -3.49 -2.75
CA LEU A 26 20.16 -3.87 -1.97
C LEU A 26 20.15 -3.27 -0.57
N THR A 27 21.30 -3.20 0.11
CA THR A 27 21.37 -2.56 1.41
C THR A 27 20.99 -1.08 1.34
N THR A 28 21.43 -0.39 0.31
CA THR A 28 21.02 1.00 0.04
C THR A 28 19.53 1.12 -0.26
N PHE A 29 19.00 0.22 -1.08
CA PHE A 29 17.57 0.16 -1.40
C PHE A 29 16.70 -0.06 -0.18
N CYS A 30 17.11 -0.96 0.72
CA CYS A 30 16.40 -1.24 1.95
C CYS A 30 16.56 -0.14 3.01
N ALA A 31 17.70 0.56 3.02
CA ALA A 31 17.95 1.67 3.94
C ALA A 31 17.11 2.91 3.61
N TYR A 32 16.74 3.10 2.36
CA TYR A 32 15.95 4.25 1.94
C TYR A 32 14.52 4.24 2.54
N GLN A 33 13.89 3.08 2.58
CA GLN A 33 12.61 2.84 3.26
C GLN A 33 12.43 1.33 3.54
N GLU A 34 11.51 0.99 4.43
CA GLU A 34 11.15 -0.41 4.69
C GLU A 34 10.72 -1.12 3.41
N ARG A 35 11.25 -2.33 3.21
CA ARG A 35 10.97 -3.21 2.06
C ARG A 35 10.58 -4.59 2.54
N CYS A 36 9.63 -5.22 1.87
CA CYS A 36 9.34 -6.64 2.04
C CYS A 36 10.15 -7.49 1.06
N THR A 37 10.14 -8.80 1.24
CA THR A 37 10.84 -9.74 0.33
C THR A 37 10.33 -9.63 -1.10
N TRP A 38 9.04 -9.40 -1.29
CA TRP A 38 8.43 -9.17 -2.60
C TRP A 38 9.00 -7.92 -3.30
N ASP A 39 9.20 -6.81 -2.59
CA ASP A 39 9.82 -5.60 -3.13
C ASP A 39 11.25 -5.86 -3.58
N VAL A 40 12.02 -6.58 -2.77
CA VAL A 40 13.42 -6.93 -3.07
C VAL A 40 13.49 -7.86 -4.29
N ARG A 41 12.63 -8.87 -4.34
CA ARG A 41 12.56 -9.80 -5.47
C ARG A 41 12.22 -9.08 -6.77
N ARG A 42 11.26 -8.17 -6.74
CA ARG A 42 10.92 -7.34 -7.90
C ARG A 42 12.06 -6.44 -8.32
N LYS A 43 12.75 -5.83 -7.35
CA LYS A 43 13.91 -4.98 -7.64
C LYS A 43 15.02 -5.75 -8.31
N LEU A 44 15.31 -6.96 -7.84
CA LEU A 44 16.31 -7.84 -8.43
C LEU A 44 15.92 -8.25 -9.85
N ALA A 45 14.68 -8.66 -10.07
CA ALA A 45 14.18 -9.01 -11.40
C ALA A 45 14.28 -7.82 -12.38
N GLU A 46 13.92 -6.62 -11.93
CA GLU A 46 14.06 -5.38 -12.69
C GLU A 46 15.53 -5.11 -13.09
N LYS A 47 16.47 -5.58 -12.28
CA LYS A 47 17.91 -5.43 -12.49
C LYS A 47 18.59 -6.66 -13.12
N GLY A 48 17.80 -7.60 -13.61
CA GLY A 48 18.27 -8.76 -14.35
C GLY A 48 18.75 -9.93 -13.48
N ILE A 49 18.44 -9.92 -12.18
CA ILE A 49 18.80 -11.01 -11.25
C ILE A 49 17.53 -11.75 -10.83
N GLU A 50 17.45 -13.02 -11.21
CA GLU A 50 16.29 -13.89 -10.95
C GLU A 50 16.73 -15.28 -10.46
N GLY A 51 15.76 -16.10 -10.03
CA GLY A 51 15.99 -17.49 -9.63
C GLY A 51 16.79 -17.64 -8.35
N GLU A 52 17.65 -18.66 -8.31
CA GLU A 52 18.43 -19.01 -7.11
C GLU A 52 19.35 -17.89 -6.62
N LYS A 53 19.94 -17.14 -7.55
CA LYS A 53 20.79 -15.99 -7.22
C LYS A 53 20.02 -14.89 -6.49
N ALA A 54 18.81 -14.60 -6.95
CA ALA A 54 17.92 -13.64 -6.30
C ALA A 54 17.51 -14.13 -4.90
N GLU A 55 17.09 -15.37 -4.76
CA GLU A 55 16.68 -15.94 -3.48
C GLU A 55 17.82 -15.96 -2.46
N LYS A 56 19.04 -16.25 -2.89
CA LYS A 56 20.23 -16.16 -2.02
C LYS A 56 20.44 -14.75 -1.48
N LEU A 57 20.35 -13.74 -2.35
CA LEU A 57 20.48 -12.34 -1.94
C LEU A 57 19.37 -11.92 -1.00
N ILE A 58 18.14 -12.38 -1.21
CA ILE A 58 17.00 -12.12 -0.33
C ILE A 58 17.28 -12.71 1.06
N GLN A 59 17.78 -13.95 1.14
CA GLN A 59 18.13 -14.59 2.41
C GLN A 59 19.26 -13.82 3.14
N GLU A 60 20.22 -13.29 2.41
CA GLU A 60 21.28 -12.43 2.97
C GLU A 60 20.70 -11.13 3.55
N MET A 61 19.72 -10.53 2.89
CA MET A 61 19.04 -9.33 3.39
C MET A 61 18.23 -9.61 4.65
N ILE A 62 17.56 -10.76 4.72
CA ILE A 62 16.83 -11.21 5.91
C ILE A 62 17.80 -11.46 7.07
N ALA A 63 18.86 -12.22 6.82
CA ALA A 63 19.89 -12.55 7.84
C ALA A 63 20.58 -11.30 8.41
N GLY A 64 20.79 -10.28 7.56
CA GLY A 64 21.36 -8.99 7.97
C GLY A 64 20.34 -8.00 8.56
N GLU A 65 19.09 -8.41 8.73
CA GLU A 65 17.99 -7.57 9.25
C GLU A 65 17.67 -6.33 8.40
N TYR A 66 18.13 -6.30 7.16
CA TYR A 66 17.74 -5.25 6.19
C TYR A 66 16.30 -5.40 5.73
N VAL A 67 15.79 -6.63 5.74
CA VAL A 67 14.41 -6.98 5.40
C VAL A 67 13.79 -7.75 6.56
N ASP A 68 12.64 -7.28 7.02
CA ASP A 68 11.84 -7.89 8.08
C ASP A 68 10.36 -7.71 7.70
N GLU A 69 9.67 -8.82 7.41
CA GLU A 69 8.27 -8.80 6.96
C GLU A 69 7.32 -8.18 7.99
N GLU A 70 7.51 -8.47 9.27
CA GLU A 70 6.66 -7.90 10.32
C GLU A 70 6.90 -6.40 10.49
N ARG A 71 8.14 -5.97 10.53
CA ARG A 71 8.51 -4.55 10.61
C ARG A 71 7.96 -3.78 9.42
N TYR A 72 8.09 -4.34 8.20
CA TYR A 72 7.49 -3.79 6.99
C TYR A 72 5.98 -3.65 7.10
N ALA A 73 5.29 -4.73 7.45
CA ALA A 73 3.84 -4.77 7.51
C ALA A 73 3.27 -3.79 8.55
N ARG A 74 3.90 -3.67 9.72
CA ARG A 74 3.53 -2.71 10.76
C ARG A 74 3.71 -1.27 10.28
N SER A 75 4.84 -0.95 9.67
CA SER A 75 5.12 0.36 9.07
C SER A 75 4.13 0.70 7.96
N PHE A 76 3.83 -0.27 7.11
CA PHE A 76 2.84 -0.13 6.03
C PHE A 76 1.44 0.20 6.57
N CYS A 77 0.98 -0.54 7.58
CA CYS A 77 -0.30 -0.30 8.24
C CYS A 77 -0.38 1.12 8.81
N ARG A 78 0.60 1.52 9.60
CA ARG A 78 0.63 2.87 10.20
C ARG A 78 0.58 3.95 9.15
N GLY A 79 1.43 3.86 8.14
CA GLY A 79 1.53 4.88 7.08
C GLY A 79 0.28 4.97 6.21
N LYS A 80 -0.24 3.84 5.76
CA LYS A 80 -1.44 3.82 4.91
C LYS A 80 -2.70 4.26 5.65
N PHE A 81 -2.83 3.90 6.90
CA PHE A 81 -3.94 4.37 7.72
C PHE A 81 -3.81 5.88 8.04
N ARG A 82 -2.69 6.32 8.59
CA ARG A 82 -2.52 7.70 9.07
C ARG A 82 -2.41 8.72 7.94
N ILE A 83 -1.68 8.39 6.87
CA ILE A 83 -1.42 9.33 5.77
C ILE A 83 -2.45 9.20 4.67
N LYS A 84 -2.72 7.98 4.20
CA LYS A 84 -3.64 7.71 3.08
C LYS A 84 -5.09 7.55 3.51
N LYS A 85 -5.35 7.41 4.81
CA LYS A 85 -6.69 7.16 5.36
C LYS A 85 -7.34 5.90 4.76
N TRP A 86 -6.53 4.85 4.57
CA TRP A 86 -7.05 3.57 4.13
C TRP A 86 -7.67 2.80 5.27
N GLY A 87 -8.77 2.10 4.99
CA GLY A 87 -9.36 1.14 5.90
C GLY A 87 -8.60 -0.20 5.91
N ARG A 88 -8.90 -1.04 6.91
CA ARG A 88 -8.23 -2.34 7.12
C ARG A 88 -8.31 -3.27 5.93
N SER A 89 -9.47 -3.33 5.26
CA SER A 89 -9.68 -4.22 4.11
C SER A 89 -8.73 -3.92 2.96
N ARG A 90 -8.47 -2.66 2.68
CA ARG A 90 -7.52 -2.25 1.64
C ARG A 90 -6.08 -2.54 2.03
N ILE A 91 -5.71 -2.22 3.26
CA ILE A 91 -4.37 -2.49 3.80
C ILE A 91 -4.08 -3.99 3.74
N GLN A 92 -5.02 -4.81 4.20
CA GLN A 92 -4.91 -6.28 4.16
C GLN A 92 -4.74 -6.81 2.75
N ARG A 93 -5.54 -6.34 1.80
CA ARG A 93 -5.47 -6.74 0.39
C ARG A 93 -4.11 -6.38 -0.23
N GLU A 94 -3.62 -5.19 0.03
CA GLU A 94 -2.33 -4.72 -0.47
C GLU A 94 -1.16 -5.52 0.10
N LEU A 95 -1.21 -5.89 1.37
CA LEU A 95 -0.19 -6.75 2.00
C LEU A 95 -0.26 -8.19 1.47
N LYS A 96 -1.46 -8.74 1.24
CA LYS A 96 -1.64 -10.06 0.61
C LYS A 96 -1.07 -10.08 -0.80
N MET A 97 -1.29 -9.04 -1.58
CA MET A 97 -0.74 -8.91 -2.93
C MET A 97 0.78 -8.93 -2.93
N ARG A 98 1.41 -8.40 -1.88
CA ARG A 98 2.86 -8.46 -1.66
C ARG A 98 3.33 -9.75 -0.99
N GLN A 99 2.47 -10.76 -0.94
CA GLN A 99 2.78 -12.08 -0.40
C GLN A 99 3.23 -12.07 1.08
N VAL A 100 2.83 -11.06 1.83
CA VAL A 100 3.05 -11.03 3.27
C VAL A 100 2.18 -12.12 3.92
N PRO A 101 2.72 -12.98 4.79
CA PRO A 101 1.96 -14.03 5.44
C PRO A 101 0.78 -13.49 6.26
N GLU A 102 -0.35 -14.21 6.23
CA GLU A 102 -1.57 -13.77 6.91
C GLU A 102 -1.39 -13.54 8.41
N LYS A 103 -0.58 -14.37 9.07
CA LYS A 103 -0.24 -14.21 10.48
C LYS A 103 0.42 -12.84 10.75
N ILE A 104 1.33 -12.43 9.88
CA ILE A 104 2.01 -11.13 9.98
C ILE A 104 1.04 -10.00 9.70
N ILE A 105 0.15 -10.15 8.73
CA ILE A 105 -0.88 -9.15 8.43
C ILE A 105 -1.78 -8.91 9.64
N LYS A 106 -2.22 -9.97 10.30
CA LYS A 106 -3.03 -9.86 11.52
C LYS A 106 -2.31 -9.10 12.64
N LEU A 107 -1.03 -9.39 12.85
CA LEU A 107 -0.20 -8.66 13.81
C LEU A 107 -0.05 -7.18 13.42
N ALA A 108 0.19 -6.91 12.15
CA ALA A 108 0.35 -5.54 11.66
C ALA A 108 -0.92 -4.70 11.82
N LEU A 109 -2.10 -5.29 11.61
CA LEU A 109 -3.37 -4.59 11.78
C LEU A 109 -3.64 -4.15 13.24
N THR A 110 -2.98 -4.77 14.22
CA THR A 110 -3.06 -4.33 15.63
C THR A 110 -2.42 -2.96 15.88
N GLU A 111 -1.61 -2.45 14.95
CA GLU A 111 -1.08 -1.08 15.00
C GLU A 111 -2.17 0.00 14.90
N ILE A 112 -3.35 -0.37 14.43
CA ILE A 112 -4.47 0.55 14.24
C ILE A 112 -5.36 0.49 15.49
N ASP A 113 -5.39 1.58 16.26
CA ASP A 113 -6.28 1.71 17.39
C ASP A 113 -7.75 1.75 16.92
N PRO A 114 -8.66 0.94 17.52
CA PRO A 114 -10.06 0.89 17.08
C PRO A 114 -10.81 2.22 17.19
N PHE A 115 -10.53 3.02 18.23
CA PHE A 115 -11.17 4.32 18.43
C PHE A 115 -10.65 5.34 17.40
N GLU A 116 -9.35 5.42 17.21
CA GLU A 116 -8.74 6.26 16.18
C GLU A 116 -9.23 5.87 14.77
N TYR A 117 -9.43 4.58 14.55
CA TYR A 117 -9.97 4.05 13.30
C TYR A 117 -11.40 4.55 13.02
N TYR A 118 -12.26 4.45 14.01
CA TYR A 118 -13.65 4.88 13.86
C TYR A 118 -13.75 6.42 13.74
N ASP A 119 -12.99 7.17 14.53
CA ASP A 119 -12.90 8.63 14.39
C ASP A 119 -12.44 9.06 12.99
N THR A 120 -11.46 8.36 12.45
CA THR A 120 -11.00 8.59 11.08
C THR A 120 -12.11 8.33 10.07
N LEU A 121 -12.86 7.24 10.24
CA LEU A 121 -14.00 6.91 9.38
C LEU A 121 -15.09 7.98 9.48
N LEU A 122 -15.46 8.44 10.68
CA LEU A 122 -16.42 9.53 10.88
C LEU A 122 -15.99 10.79 10.13
N ASN A 123 -14.76 11.22 10.30
CA ASN A 123 -14.20 12.39 9.62
C ASN A 123 -14.22 12.24 8.09
N GLN A 124 -13.85 11.09 7.57
CA GLN A 124 -13.89 10.81 6.13
C GLN A 124 -15.33 10.80 5.59
N THR A 125 -16.26 10.27 6.37
CA THR A 125 -17.69 10.20 6.04
C THR A 125 -18.28 11.60 5.96
N GLU A 126 -18.07 12.42 6.97
CA GLU A 126 -18.55 13.81 7.02
C GLU A 126 -18.04 14.62 5.82
N LYS A 127 -16.74 14.63 5.59
CA LYS A 127 -16.11 15.32 4.45
C LYS A 127 -16.68 14.85 3.11
N LYS A 128 -16.90 13.54 2.97
CA LYS A 128 -17.42 12.99 1.71
C LYS A 128 -18.90 13.29 1.51
N LEU A 129 -19.70 13.30 2.57
CA LEU A 129 -21.10 13.75 2.53
C LEU A 129 -21.20 15.21 2.10
N GLU A 130 -20.40 16.10 2.70
CA GLU A 130 -20.36 17.51 2.34
C GLU A 130 -19.93 17.77 0.90
N SER A 131 -18.94 17.03 0.40
CA SER A 131 -18.38 17.20 -0.95
C SER A 131 -19.19 16.52 -2.06
N THR A 132 -20.10 15.63 -1.71
CA THR A 132 -20.91 14.89 -2.69
C THR A 132 -22.11 15.70 -3.12
N LYS A 133 -22.13 16.11 -4.40
CA LYS A 133 -23.24 16.85 -5.01
C LYS A 133 -24.28 15.89 -5.55
N GLU A 134 -25.25 15.55 -4.72
CA GLU A 134 -26.40 14.71 -5.08
C GLU A 134 -27.62 15.20 -4.31
N ALA A 135 -28.69 15.51 -5.01
CA ALA A 135 -29.93 15.99 -4.38
C ALA A 135 -30.72 14.87 -3.71
N ASP A 136 -30.71 13.65 -4.29
CA ASP A 136 -31.36 12.49 -3.72
C ASP A 136 -30.50 11.94 -2.58
N LEU A 137 -31.06 11.92 -1.36
CA LEU A 137 -30.34 11.50 -0.16
C LEU A 137 -29.91 10.03 -0.21
N PHE A 138 -30.75 9.16 -0.74
CA PHE A 138 -30.42 7.73 -0.89
C PHE A 138 -29.23 7.53 -1.83
N LYS A 139 -29.26 8.18 -2.99
CA LYS A 139 -28.15 8.15 -3.95
C LYS A 139 -26.87 8.76 -3.39
N LYS A 140 -26.99 9.83 -2.62
CA LYS A 140 -25.86 10.47 -1.94
C LYS A 140 -25.19 9.51 -0.96
N LYS A 141 -25.95 8.89 -0.08
CA LYS A 141 -25.43 7.90 0.89
C LYS A 141 -24.81 6.71 0.17
N TYR A 142 -25.40 6.23 -0.92
CA TYR A 142 -24.83 5.17 -1.73
C TYR A 142 -23.44 5.55 -2.30
N LYS A 143 -23.33 6.71 -2.91
CA LYS A 143 -22.05 7.21 -3.46
C LYS A 143 -20.97 7.34 -2.38
N VAL A 144 -21.34 7.85 -1.21
CA VAL A 144 -20.43 7.96 -0.06
C VAL A 144 -19.99 6.58 0.43
N SER A 145 -20.91 5.63 0.55
CA SER A 145 -20.59 4.24 0.92
C SER A 145 -19.61 3.60 -0.06
N GLN A 146 -19.85 3.74 -1.36
CA GLN A 146 -18.96 3.19 -2.40
C GLN A 146 -17.54 3.79 -2.32
N TYR A 147 -17.45 5.09 -2.08
CA TYR A 147 -16.15 5.76 -1.90
C TYR A 147 -15.40 5.21 -0.67
N LEU A 148 -16.07 5.11 0.48
CA LEU A 148 -15.46 4.63 1.72
C LEU A 148 -15.09 3.13 1.64
N MET A 149 -15.89 2.33 0.96
CA MET A 149 -15.55 0.94 0.65
C MET A 149 -14.29 0.85 -0.24
N SER A 150 -14.17 1.72 -1.22
CA SER A 150 -12.97 1.78 -2.07
C SER A 150 -11.71 2.19 -1.29
N LYS A 151 -11.88 2.95 -0.22
CA LYS A 151 -10.81 3.29 0.74
C LYS A 151 -10.46 2.12 1.66
N GLY A 152 -11.29 1.10 1.71
CA GLY A 152 -11.05 -0.13 2.46
C GLY A 152 -11.75 -0.20 3.83
N PHE A 153 -12.67 0.71 4.14
CA PHE A 153 -13.47 0.61 5.36
C PHE A 153 -14.54 -0.47 5.24
N GLU A 154 -14.86 -1.11 6.35
CA GLU A 154 -15.86 -2.17 6.41
C GLU A 154 -17.28 -1.60 6.28
N TYR A 155 -18.11 -2.27 5.50
CA TYR A 155 -19.46 -1.81 5.18
C TYR A 155 -20.32 -1.51 6.41
N ASP A 156 -20.29 -2.40 7.41
CA ASP A 156 -21.09 -2.23 8.63
C ASP A 156 -20.71 -0.95 9.39
N LEU A 157 -19.42 -0.67 9.51
CA LEU A 157 -18.90 0.57 10.14
C LEU A 157 -19.24 1.82 9.32
N ILE A 158 -19.21 1.71 8.00
CA ILE A 158 -19.60 2.81 7.09
C ILE A 158 -21.07 3.16 7.31
N LYS A 159 -21.92 2.14 7.40
CA LYS A 159 -23.35 2.31 7.65
C LYS A 159 -23.61 3.02 8.98
N GLU A 160 -22.95 2.57 10.04
CA GLU A 160 -23.04 3.21 11.37
C GLU A 160 -22.57 4.67 11.33
N ALA A 161 -21.44 4.94 10.68
CA ALA A 161 -20.91 6.29 10.55
C ALA A 161 -21.86 7.24 9.80
N ILE A 162 -22.46 6.79 8.70
CA ILE A 162 -23.44 7.59 7.95
C ILE A 162 -24.69 7.84 8.78
N GLU A 163 -25.19 6.86 9.53
CA GLU A 163 -26.34 7.01 10.40
C GLU A 163 -26.07 7.98 11.56
N GLU A 164 -24.88 7.91 12.17
CA GLU A 164 -24.46 8.79 13.26
C GLU A 164 -24.43 10.24 12.81
N ILE A 165 -23.74 10.55 11.72
CA ILE A 165 -23.63 11.91 11.18
C ILE A 165 -25.01 12.45 10.74
N SER A 166 -25.86 11.58 10.14
CA SER A 166 -27.19 11.99 9.68
C SER A 166 -28.19 12.28 10.83
N LYS A 167 -27.89 11.90 12.07
CA LYS A 167 -28.72 12.21 13.24
C LYS A 167 -28.35 13.53 13.91
N GLU A 168 -27.13 14.02 13.65
CA GLU A 168 -26.66 15.29 14.20
C GLU A 168 -27.12 16.49 13.37
N ASP A 169 -27.61 16.24 12.15
CA ASP A 169 -28.25 17.24 11.28
C ASP A 169 -29.76 17.34 11.55
#